data_3e23abe3939c285c7cc5ba48111d71c6
#
_entry.id   3e23abe3939c285c7cc5ba48111d71c6
#
_cell.length_a   1.000
_cell.length_b   1.000
_cell.length_c   1.000
_cell.angle_alpha   90.00
_cell.angle_beta   90.00
_cell.angle_gamma   90.00
#
_symmetry.space_group_name_H-M   'P 1'
#
loop_
_entity.id
_entity.type
_entity.pdbx_description
1 polymer ?
#
loop_
_entity_poly.entity_id
_entity_poly.type
_entity_poly.pdbx_seq_one_letter_code
_entity_poly.pdbx_strand_id
1 'polypeptide(L)'
;MMIQISSKDTLYMYNLYHIVKAFFPNEEISQNLDEKQESLVSVKLEENSCFYVPVSEIADCPDRQDGKKKVTKIVYDWLSKVTGRILAWGMLTGVRPTKLAMQKLEAGMSRKEVCTFLEQEYGVSHQKAELGIAIAEREKELLGRLDYEQGFSLYVGIPFCPSICSYCSFSSSPLAEWKDRVDDYLKALCQEIRALGERAEERKLNTIYIGGGTPTTLEAEQLFELLDTIQKSFSFEYLQEFTIEAGRPDSITREKLEVMRRFPVTRISVNPQTMQQKTLDLVGRKHTVQDVKDIFHAARELGFDNINMDLIAGLPGETAEDMRDTLCQIEELSPDSLTVHALAIKRAAKFGQEQRKIDLHSEIEQMVEESARAAERMGLVPYYLYRQKNIAGNFENVGYAKVDKAGIYNILIMEEKQTILAAGQVPPQRSCFRRRSVWTMDGRRI
;
A
#
# COMPACT_ATOMS: atom_id res chain seq x y z
N MET A 1 0.26 26.62 11.92
CA MET A 1 -0.09 26.49 13.36
C MET A 1 0.87 25.49 14.00
N MET A 2 1.40 25.73 15.18
CA MET A 2 2.22 24.73 15.89
C MET A 2 1.36 24.09 16.98
N ILE A 3 1.16 22.78 16.87
CA ILE A 3 0.37 22.01 17.84
C ILE A 3 1.31 21.37 18.84
N GLN A 4 0.98 21.43 20.13
CA GLN A 4 1.76 20.81 21.18
C GLN A 4 0.97 19.71 21.89
N ILE A 5 1.56 18.53 22.01
CA ILE A 5 1.04 17.42 22.80
C ILE A 5 1.96 17.22 23.98
N SER A 6 1.44 17.28 25.21
CA SER A 6 2.20 16.93 26.42
C SER A 6 1.54 15.77 27.16
N SER A 7 2.34 14.89 27.74
CA SER A 7 1.85 13.71 28.47
C SER A 7 2.75 13.38 29.66
N LYS A 8 2.15 12.83 30.73
CA LYS A 8 2.89 12.25 31.85
C LYS A 8 3.62 10.95 31.54
N ASP A 9 3.10 10.19 30.55
CA ASP A 9 3.61 8.85 30.21
C ASP A 9 3.77 8.72 28.70
N THR A 10 4.87 8.15 28.25
CA THR A 10 5.17 7.85 26.86
C THR A 10 4.13 6.95 26.20
N LEU A 11 3.41 6.15 26.98
CA LEU A 11 2.35 5.22 26.53
C LEU A 11 1.32 5.90 25.62
N TYR A 12 0.95 7.15 25.92
CA TYR A 12 -0.11 7.88 25.21
C TYR A 12 0.41 8.62 23.98
N MET A 13 1.69 9.02 23.96
CA MET A 13 2.26 9.91 22.96
C MET A 13 2.09 9.43 21.52
N TYR A 14 2.37 8.15 21.27
CA TYR A 14 2.29 7.61 19.91
C TYR A 14 0.88 7.72 19.30
N ASN A 15 -0.15 7.28 20.04
CA ASN A 15 -1.53 7.31 19.52
C ASN A 15 -2.03 8.75 19.36
N LEU A 16 -1.74 9.60 20.34
CA LEU A 16 -2.16 11.01 20.31
C LEU A 16 -1.52 11.76 19.16
N TYR A 17 -0.23 11.54 18.93
CA TYR A 17 0.45 12.13 17.77
C TYR A 17 -0.25 11.75 16.46
N HIS A 18 -0.56 10.46 16.28
CA HIS A 18 -1.18 9.99 15.05
C HIS A 18 -2.64 10.46 14.89
N ILE A 19 -3.40 10.54 15.98
CA ILE A 19 -4.75 11.12 15.94
C ILE A 19 -4.70 12.61 15.59
N VAL A 20 -3.91 13.40 16.31
CA VAL A 20 -3.77 14.84 16.02
C VAL A 20 -3.28 15.06 14.60
N LYS A 21 -2.32 14.25 14.12
CA LYS A 21 -1.79 14.34 12.76
C LYS A 21 -2.82 13.99 11.69
N ALA A 22 -3.77 13.09 11.98
CA ALA A 22 -4.86 12.75 11.08
C ALA A 22 -5.86 13.93 10.92
N PHE A 23 -6.11 14.69 11.99
CA PHE A 23 -6.93 15.90 11.92
C PHE A 23 -6.18 17.10 11.30
N PHE A 24 -4.88 17.21 11.55
CA PHE A 24 -4.03 18.33 11.13
C PHE A 24 -2.80 17.86 10.35
N PRO A 25 -3.00 17.33 9.12
CA PRO A 25 -1.93 16.68 8.36
C PRO A 25 -0.78 17.63 7.97
N ASN A 26 -1.05 18.93 7.82
CA ASN A 26 -0.08 19.91 7.36
C ASN A 26 0.59 20.68 8.52
N GLU A 27 0.10 20.51 9.75
CA GLU A 27 0.62 21.27 10.90
C GLU A 27 1.84 20.60 11.53
N GLU A 28 2.70 21.40 12.12
CA GLU A 28 3.82 20.91 12.90
C GLU A 28 3.34 20.52 14.31
N ILE A 29 3.71 19.31 14.75
CA ILE A 29 3.29 18.77 16.05
C ILE A 29 4.53 18.52 16.87
N SER A 30 4.65 19.26 17.98
CA SER A 30 5.65 19.02 19.00
C SER A 30 5.14 18.05 20.07
N GLN A 31 6.03 17.24 20.61
CA GLN A 31 5.72 16.27 21.67
C GLN A 31 6.59 16.58 22.89
N ASN A 32 5.99 16.68 24.07
CA ASN A 32 6.65 16.94 25.33
C ASN A 32 6.26 15.90 26.38
N LEU A 33 7.24 15.20 26.94
CA LEU A 33 7.04 14.35 28.11
C LEU A 33 7.26 15.18 29.37
N ASP A 34 6.21 15.38 30.16
CA ASP A 34 6.24 16.13 31.41
C ASP A 34 5.56 15.33 32.53
N GLU A 35 6.35 14.57 33.27
CA GLU A 35 5.88 13.75 34.38
C GLU A 35 5.27 14.57 35.52
N LYS A 36 5.59 15.86 35.59
CA LYS A 36 5.16 16.79 36.68
C LYS A 36 3.89 17.57 36.35
N GLN A 37 3.42 17.55 35.08
CA GLN A 37 2.16 18.24 34.73
C GLN A 37 0.98 17.69 35.54
N GLU A 38 -0.04 18.50 35.80
CA GLU A 38 -1.23 18.08 36.59
C GLU A 38 -2.12 17.09 35.83
N SER A 39 -2.37 17.38 34.56
CA SER A 39 -3.17 16.53 33.68
C SER A 39 -2.41 15.29 33.20
N LEU A 40 -3.12 14.20 32.88
CA LEU A 40 -2.52 13.01 32.27
C LEU A 40 -1.96 13.34 30.88
N VAL A 41 -2.76 14.06 30.10
CA VAL A 41 -2.43 14.51 28.73
C VAL A 41 -2.96 15.94 28.53
N SER A 42 -2.26 16.72 27.74
CA SER A 42 -2.76 17.98 27.20
C SER A 42 -2.47 18.11 25.71
N VAL A 43 -3.42 18.73 24.98
CA VAL A 43 -3.29 19.04 23.56
C VAL A 43 -3.59 20.52 23.38
N LYS A 44 -2.58 21.27 22.92
CA LYS A 44 -2.68 22.71 22.66
C LYS A 44 -2.67 22.95 21.15
N LEU A 45 -3.76 23.50 20.61
CA LEU A 45 -3.88 23.82 19.18
C LEU A 45 -3.39 25.25 18.88
N GLU A 46 -3.76 26.23 19.71
CA GLU A 46 -3.37 27.65 19.66
C GLU A 46 -3.22 28.20 21.08
N GLU A 47 -2.77 29.43 21.23
CA GLU A 47 -2.51 30.03 22.57
C GLU A 47 -3.72 29.92 23.51
N ASN A 48 -4.94 30.01 23.00
CA ASN A 48 -6.18 29.97 23.79
C ASN A 48 -7.00 28.68 23.65
N SER A 49 -6.52 27.67 22.91
CA SER A 49 -7.22 26.39 22.71
C SER A 49 -6.37 25.23 23.24
N CYS A 50 -6.55 24.94 24.53
CA CYS A 50 -5.88 23.83 25.18
C CYS A 50 -6.89 22.88 25.80
N PHE A 51 -6.72 21.58 25.54
CA PHE A 51 -7.55 20.51 26.07
C PHE A 51 -6.74 19.65 27.02
N TYR A 52 -7.35 19.31 28.16
CA TYR A 52 -6.72 18.55 29.22
C TYR A 52 -7.51 17.27 29.51
N VAL A 53 -6.82 16.16 29.63
CA VAL A 53 -7.37 14.91 30.12
C VAL A 53 -6.84 14.67 31.54
N PRO A 54 -7.69 14.68 32.58
CA PRO A 54 -7.24 14.47 33.95
C PRO A 54 -6.87 13.00 34.21
N VAL A 55 -6.03 12.76 35.20
CA VAL A 55 -5.62 11.40 35.60
C VAL A 55 -6.81 10.54 36.05
N SER A 56 -7.84 11.15 36.63
CA SER A 56 -9.06 10.47 37.09
C SER A 56 -9.81 9.73 35.98
N GLU A 57 -9.64 10.15 34.70
CA GLU A 57 -10.31 9.50 33.58
C GLU A 57 -9.89 8.03 33.37
N ILE A 58 -8.74 7.63 33.85
CA ILE A 58 -8.25 6.26 33.71
C ILE A 58 -8.31 5.46 35.01
N ALA A 59 -8.84 6.04 36.10
CA ALA A 59 -8.85 5.40 37.42
C ALA A 59 -9.60 4.04 37.43
N ASP A 60 -10.67 3.95 36.66
CA ASP A 60 -11.54 2.75 36.58
C ASP A 60 -11.14 1.81 35.40
N CYS A 61 -10.03 2.08 34.70
CA CYS A 61 -9.61 1.24 33.59
C CYS A 61 -8.95 -0.06 34.13
N PRO A 62 -9.38 -1.25 33.64
CA PRO A 62 -8.87 -2.54 34.10
C PRO A 62 -7.36 -2.69 33.86
N ASP A 63 -6.87 -2.14 32.76
CA ASP A 63 -5.45 -2.20 32.39
C ASP A 63 -4.96 -0.94 31.66
N ARG A 64 -3.65 -0.92 31.38
CA ARG A 64 -3.00 0.21 30.68
C ARG A 64 -3.47 0.40 29.24
N GLN A 65 -3.92 -0.67 28.57
CA GLN A 65 -4.37 -0.60 27.18
C GLN A 65 -5.77 0.01 27.08
N ASP A 66 -6.66 -0.35 28.03
CA ASP A 66 -7.97 0.26 28.16
C ASP A 66 -7.85 1.75 28.49
N GLY A 67 -6.96 2.11 29.42
CA GLY A 67 -6.66 3.51 29.71
C GLY A 67 -6.16 4.27 28.48
N LYS A 68 -5.26 3.67 27.71
CA LYS A 68 -4.74 4.25 26.45
C LYS A 68 -5.85 4.46 25.42
N LYS A 69 -6.75 3.49 25.25
CA LYS A 69 -7.89 3.56 24.34
C LYS A 69 -8.85 4.67 24.77
N LYS A 70 -9.20 4.74 26.08
CA LYS A 70 -10.08 5.75 26.65
C LYS A 70 -9.55 7.17 26.44
N VAL A 71 -8.28 7.41 26.75
CA VAL A 71 -7.63 8.70 26.52
C VAL A 71 -7.64 9.09 25.04
N THR A 72 -7.34 8.12 24.16
CA THR A 72 -7.37 8.35 22.72
C THR A 72 -8.77 8.75 22.24
N LYS A 73 -9.82 8.09 22.77
CA LYS A 73 -11.22 8.41 22.44
C LYS A 73 -11.61 9.81 22.92
N ILE A 74 -11.28 10.18 24.14
CA ILE A 74 -11.57 11.51 24.68
C ILE A 74 -10.95 12.62 23.82
N VAL A 75 -9.69 12.45 23.42
CA VAL A 75 -9.00 13.42 22.56
C VAL A 75 -9.59 13.41 21.14
N TYR A 76 -9.92 12.26 20.58
CA TYR A 76 -10.59 12.15 19.29
C TYR A 76 -11.94 12.87 19.26
N ASP A 77 -12.78 12.64 20.27
CA ASP A 77 -14.10 13.25 20.37
C ASP A 77 -14.01 14.78 20.50
N TRP A 78 -13.04 15.27 21.26
CA TRP A 78 -12.76 16.70 21.36
C TRP A 78 -12.29 17.28 20.01
N LEU A 79 -11.32 16.64 19.34
CA LEU A 79 -10.83 17.08 18.03
C LEU A 79 -11.95 17.10 16.98
N SER A 80 -12.82 16.08 16.98
CA SER A 80 -13.98 16.02 16.08
C SER A 80 -14.92 17.21 16.29
N LYS A 81 -15.19 17.59 17.54
CA LYS A 81 -16.03 18.75 17.87
C LYS A 81 -15.38 20.07 17.46
N VAL A 82 -14.10 20.25 17.74
CA VAL A 82 -13.38 21.51 17.44
C VAL A 82 -13.21 21.72 15.94
N THR A 83 -12.96 20.65 15.19
CA THR A 83 -12.71 20.73 13.75
C THR A 83 -13.98 20.56 12.91
N GLY A 84 -15.08 20.08 13.50
CA GLY A 84 -16.30 19.70 12.76
C GLY A 84 -16.09 18.50 11.84
N ARG A 85 -15.00 17.73 11.98
CA ARG A 85 -14.63 16.62 11.10
C ARG A 85 -14.72 15.29 11.83
N ILE A 86 -15.16 14.25 11.11
CA ILE A 86 -15.17 12.86 11.57
C ILE A 86 -14.26 12.10 10.63
N LEU A 87 -13.28 11.38 11.18
CA LEU A 87 -12.40 10.55 10.39
C LEU A 87 -13.12 9.24 10.03
N ALA A 88 -13.12 8.86 8.76
CA ALA A 88 -13.84 7.69 8.27
C ALA A 88 -13.38 6.36 8.95
N TRP A 89 -12.11 6.26 9.32
CA TRP A 89 -11.56 5.14 10.10
C TRP A 89 -11.52 5.41 11.60
N GLY A 90 -12.17 6.47 12.08
CA GLY A 90 -12.19 6.82 13.48
C GLY A 90 -10.81 6.91 14.12
N MET A 91 -10.64 6.24 15.25
CA MET A 91 -9.38 6.18 15.99
C MET A 91 -8.37 5.17 15.43
N LEU A 92 -8.72 4.40 14.40
CA LEU A 92 -7.78 3.45 13.78
C LEU A 92 -6.79 4.22 12.92
N THR A 93 -5.59 4.46 13.43
CA THR A 93 -4.49 5.18 12.73
C THR A 93 -3.40 4.26 12.22
N GLY A 94 -3.53 2.94 12.43
CA GLY A 94 -2.58 1.92 11.98
C GLY A 94 -2.55 1.75 10.46
N VAL A 95 -1.48 1.15 9.96
CA VAL A 95 -1.29 0.86 8.53
C VAL A 95 -2.31 -0.16 8.00
N ARG A 96 -2.77 -1.06 8.85
CA ARG A 96 -3.70 -2.16 8.51
C ARG A 96 -4.93 -2.13 9.40
N PRO A 97 -5.94 -1.32 9.06
CA PRO A 97 -7.18 -1.26 9.84
C PRO A 97 -7.99 -2.57 9.77
N THR A 98 -7.84 -3.36 8.69
CA THR A 98 -8.47 -4.68 8.49
C THR A 98 -8.02 -5.73 9.49
N LYS A 99 -6.81 -5.61 10.07
CA LYS A 99 -6.27 -6.58 11.03
C LYS A 99 -7.18 -6.80 12.25
N LEU A 100 -7.80 -5.74 12.72
CA LEU A 100 -8.70 -5.83 13.87
C LEU A 100 -10.00 -6.57 13.50
N ALA A 101 -10.55 -6.31 12.31
CA ALA A 101 -11.70 -7.05 11.79
C ALA A 101 -11.36 -8.54 11.65
N MET A 102 -10.21 -8.86 11.06
CA MET A 102 -9.73 -10.24 10.90
C MET A 102 -9.65 -10.96 12.26
N GLN A 103 -9.01 -10.35 13.26
CA GLN A 103 -8.87 -10.93 14.59
C GLN A 103 -10.22 -11.23 15.25
N LYS A 104 -11.21 -10.36 15.06
CA LYS A 104 -12.55 -10.55 15.63
C LYS A 104 -13.34 -11.65 14.91
N LEU A 105 -13.21 -11.72 13.57
CA LEU A 105 -13.79 -12.83 12.78
C LEU A 105 -13.13 -14.18 13.10
N GLU A 106 -11.81 -14.21 13.29
CA GLU A 106 -11.07 -15.41 13.71
C GLU A 106 -11.48 -15.85 15.13
N ALA A 107 -11.83 -14.90 16.01
CA ALA A 107 -12.37 -15.18 17.35
C ALA A 107 -13.86 -15.64 17.35
N GLY A 108 -14.49 -15.77 16.17
CA GLY A 108 -15.86 -16.29 16.02
C GLY A 108 -16.96 -15.24 16.09
N MET A 109 -16.66 -13.93 16.14
CA MET A 109 -17.68 -12.89 16.05
C MET A 109 -18.32 -12.88 14.66
N SER A 110 -19.62 -12.68 14.62
CA SER A 110 -20.37 -12.50 13.37
C SER A 110 -20.00 -11.14 12.72
N ARG A 111 -20.21 -11.04 11.42
CA ARG A 111 -20.04 -9.80 10.64
C ARG A 111 -20.71 -8.59 11.32
N LYS A 112 -21.94 -8.74 11.76
CA LYS A 112 -22.71 -7.69 12.43
C LYS A 112 -22.08 -7.25 13.77
N GLU A 113 -21.61 -8.21 14.57
CA GLU A 113 -20.94 -7.91 15.85
C GLU A 113 -19.62 -7.20 15.62
N VAL A 114 -18.83 -7.60 14.59
CA VAL A 114 -17.57 -6.92 14.23
C VAL A 114 -17.86 -5.50 13.75
N CYS A 115 -18.88 -5.30 12.93
CA CYS A 115 -19.28 -3.96 12.45
C CYS A 115 -19.62 -3.06 13.65
N THR A 116 -20.54 -3.50 14.52
CA THR A 116 -20.93 -2.78 15.75
C THR A 116 -19.73 -2.47 16.63
N PHE A 117 -18.81 -3.44 16.81
CA PHE A 117 -17.59 -3.25 17.58
C PHE A 117 -16.68 -2.16 16.99
N LEU A 118 -16.47 -2.15 15.67
CA LEU A 118 -15.63 -1.13 15.02
C LEU A 118 -16.24 0.27 15.12
N GLU A 119 -17.56 0.36 14.96
CA GLU A 119 -18.29 1.63 15.07
C GLU A 119 -18.27 2.18 16.50
N GLN A 120 -18.66 1.39 17.48
CA GLN A 120 -18.82 1.84 18.86
C GLN A 120 -17.50 2.05 19.58
N GLU A 121 -16.55 1.14 19.37
CA GLU A 121 -15.28 1.14 20.11
C GLU A 121 -14.20 2.00 19.48
N TYR A 122 -14.26 2.21 18.16
CA TYR A 122 -13.22 2.95 17.44
C TYR A 122 -13.74 4.14 16.63
N GLY A 123 -15.06 4.33 16.57
CA GLY A 123 -15.67 5.42 15.80
C GLY A 123 -15.47 5.26 14.28
N VAL A 124 -15.29 4.04 13.79
CA VAL A 124 -15.17 3.76 12.35
C VAL A 124 -16.54 3.99 11.69
N SER A 125 -16.58 4.64 10.53
CA SER A 125 -17.83 4.79 9.80
C SER A 125 -18.37 3.45 9.32
N HIS A 126 -19.69 3.31 9.22
CA HIS A 126 -20.34 2.08 8.75
C HIS A 126 -19.75 1.57 7.44
N GLN A 127 -19.58 2.44 6.45
CA GLN A 127 -19.02 2.11 5.15
C GLN A 127 -17.59 1.53 5.24
N LYS A 128 -16.73 2.11 6.09
CA LYS A 128 -15.34 1.62 6.27
C LYS A 128 -15.28 0.35 7.13
N ALA A 129 -16.20 0.19 8.10
CA ALA A 129 -16.33 -1.05 8.84
C ALA A 129 -16.72 -2.21 7.90
N GLU A 130 -17.73 -2.02 7.06
CA GLU A 130 -18.15 -2.99 6.04
C GLU A 130 -17.03 -3.31 5.03
N LEU A 131 -16.31 -2.30 4.54
CA LEU A 131 -15.16 -2.48 3.66
C LEU A 131 -14.07 -3.33 4.35
N GLY A 132 -13.71 -2.99 5.58
CA GLY A 132 -12.69 -3.72 6.34
C GLY A 132 -13.07 -5.17 6.62
N ILE A 133 -14.36 -5.43 6.91
CA ILE A 133 -14.89 -6.78 7.13
C ILE A 133 -14.89 -7.58 5.83
N ALA A 134 -15.37 -7.00 4.72
CA ALA A 134 -15.40 -7.68 3.41
C ALA A 134 -14.01 -8.11 2.96
N ILE A 135 -13.01 -7.24 3.17
CA ILE A 135 -11.62 -7.57 2.87
C ILE A 135 -11.11 -8.69 3.79
N ALA A 136 -11.35 -8.60 5.10
CA ALA A 136 -10.89 -9.61 6.04
C ALA A 136 -11.50 -10.99 5.76
N GLU A 137 -12.79 -11.06 5.40
CA GLU A 137 -13.45 -12.31 4.99
C GLU A 137 -12.82 -12.90 3.73
N ARG A 138 -12.52 -12.05 2.73
CA ARG A 138 -11.90 -12.49 1.50
C ARG A 138 -10.46 -12.93 1.68
N GLU A 139 -9.67 -12.19 2.45
CA GLU A 139 -8.31 -12.60 2.83
C GLU A 139 -8.31 -13.94 3.55
N LYS A 140 -9.24 -14.15 4.49
CA LYS A 140 -9.41 -15.41 5.21
C LYS A 140 -9.72 -16.58 4.27
N GLU A 141 -10.62 -16.37 3.31
CA GLU A 141 -10.97 -17.38 2.30
C GLU A 141 -9.76 -17.75 1.45
N LEU A 142 -9.06 -16.74 0.90
CA LEU A 142 -7.91 -16.96 0.02
C LEU A 142 -6.73 -17.61 0.76
N LEU A 143 -6.43 -17.15 1.97
CA LEU A 143 -5.38 -17.72 2.81
C LEU A 143 -5.70 -19.15 3.25
N GLY A 144 -6.99 -19.48 3.46
CA GLY A 144 -7.42 -20.83 3.82
C GLY A 144 -7.15 -21.90 2.76
N ARG A 145 -6.88 -21.47 1.51
CA ARG A 145 -6.51 -22.35 0.39
C ARG A 145 -5.00 -22.57 0.25
N LEU A 146 -4.19 -21.89 1.07
CA LEU A 146 -2.73 -21.88 0.98
C LEU A 146 -2.11 -22.55 2.20
N ASP A 147 -1.08 -23.36 1.96
CA ASP A 147 -0.15 -23.79 3.03
C ASP A 147 0.92 -22.71 3.24
N TYR A 148 0.48 -21.54 3.77
CA TYR A 148 1.37 -20.40 3.95
C TYR A 148 2.36 -20.57 5.11
N GLU A 149 2.09 -21.47 6.06
CA GLU A 149 2.99 -21.70 7.20
C GLU A 149 4.28 -22.40 6.79
N GLN A 150 4.18 -23.37 5.88
CA GLN A 150 5.33 -24.12 5.34
C GLN A 150 5.86 -23.49 4.04
N GLY A 151 5.12 -22.56 3.48
CA GLY A 151 5.45 -21.89 2.23
C GLY A 151 6.36 -20.68 2.41
N PHE A 152 6.79 -20.14 1.27
CA PHE A 152 7.44 -18.84 1.18
C PHE A 152 7.06 -18.12 -0.11
N SER A 153 7.26 -16.81 -0.11
CA SER A 153 7.18 -15.94 -1.29
C SER A 153 8.58 -15.55 -1.73
N LEU A 154 8.82 -15.49 -3.03
CA LEU A 154 10.04 -14.92 -3.59
C LEU A 154 9.75 -13.50 -4.09
N TYR A 155 10.49 -12.52 -3.57
CA TYR A 155 10.52 -11.16 -4.10
C TYR A 155 11.81 -10.93 -4.88
N VAL A 156 11.69 -10.39 -6.10
CA VAL A 156 12.84 -10.03 -6.94
C VAL A 156 12.77 -8.54 -7.25
N GLY A 157 13.77 -7.79 -6.78
CA GLY A 157 13.80 -6.33 -6.91
C GLY A 157 14.63 -5.88 -8.10
N ILE A 158 14.05 -5.11 -9.02
CA ILE A 158 14.74 -4.43 -10.11
C ILE A 158 14.77 -2.93 -9.78
N PRO A 159 15.95 -2.32 -9.51
CA PRO A 159 16.03 -0.96 -8.99
C PRO A 159 15.89 0.13 -10.05
N PHE A 160 15.81 -0.21 -11.31
CA PHE A 160 15.85 0.75 -12.40
C PHE A 160 14.47 1.22 -12.82
N CYS A 161 14.35 2.52 -13.16
CA CYS A 161 13.19 3.12 -13.80
C CYS A 161 13.63 3.90 -15.05
N PRO A 162 12.78 4.02 -16.09
CA PRO A 162 13.10 4.87 -17.25
C PRO A 162 13.38 6.31 -16.85
N SER A 163 12.62 6.85 -15.90
CA SER A 163 12.80 8.15 -15.23
C SER A 163 12.17 8.09 -13.84
N ILE A 164 12.60 8.97 -12.93
CA ILE A 164 12.00 9.07 -11.59
C ILE A 164 10.78 9.99 -11.64
N CYS A 165 9.61 9.44 -11.33
CA CYS A 165 8.38 10.22 -11.22
C CYS A 165 8.44 11.15 -10.00
N SER A 166 7.91 12.37 -10.12
CA SER A 166 8.01 13.40 -9.08
C SER A 166 7.33 13.05 -7.74
N TYR A 167 6.34 12.17 -7.78
CA TYR A 167 5.61 11.68 -6.60
C TYR A 167 6.23 10.41 -5.98
N CYS A 168 7.15 9.75 -6.71
CA CYS A 168 7.64 8.42 -6.31
C CYS A 168 8.52 8.50 -5.08
N SER A 169 8.26 7.60 -4.14
CA SER A 169 9.03 7.47 -2.90
C SER A 169 9.80 6.16 -2.80
N PHE A 170 9.74 5.32 -3.83
CA PHE A 170 10.52 4.10 -3.88
C PHE A 170 11.99 4.41 -4.19
N SER A 171 12.88 3.61 -3.60
CA SER A 171 14.32 3.68 -3.91
C SER A 171 14.54 3.09 -5.30
N SER A 172 14.56 3.93 -6.30
CA SER A 172 14.84 3.55 -7.68
C SER A 172 15.85 4.51 -8.29
N SER A 173 16.54 4.04 -9.31
CA SER A 173 17.59 4.79 -10.01
C SER A 173 17.19 4.99 -11.48
N PRO A 174 17.46 6.18 -12.06
CA PRO A 174 17.24 6.39 -13.50
C PRO A 174 18.09 5.40 -14.31
N LEU A 175 17.47 4.68 -15.24
CA LEU A 175 18.17 3.70 -16.09
C LEU A 175 19.34 4.32 -16.84
N ALA A 176 19.20 5.58 -17.31
CA ALA A 176 20.25 6.28 -18.05
C ALA A 176 21.58 6.40 -17.28
N GLU A 177 21.54 6.47 -15.95
CA GLU A 177 22.73 6.56 -15.10
C GLU A 177 23.41 5.20 -14.86
N TRP A 178 22.69 4.11 -15.12
CA TRP A 178 23.13 2.75 -14.79
C TRP A 178 23.19 1.83 -16.00
N LYS A 179 22.95 2.33 -17.20
CA LYS A 179 22.83 1.53 -18.42
C LYS A 179 23.98 0.54 -18.61
N ASP A 180 25.21 0.98 -18.38
CA ASP A 180 26.43 0.17 -18.54
C ASP A 180 26.64 -0.84 -17.39
N ARG A 181 25.81 -0.81 -16.35
CA ARG A 181 25.91 -1.65 -15.15
C ARG A 181 24.73 -2.62 -14.98
N VAL A 182 23.74 -2.57 -15.88
CA VAL A 182 22.54 -3.43 -15.80
C VAL A 182 22.94 -4.90 -15.90
N ASP A 183 23.85 -5.27 -16.81
CA ASP A 183 24.31 -6.65 -16.95
C ASP A 183 25.07 -7.15 -15.72
N ASP A 184 25.90 -6.29 -15.10
CA ASP A 184 26.58 -6.64 -13.85
C ASP A 184 25.58 -6.88 -12.71
N TYR A 185 24.55 -6.01 -12.63
CA TYR A 185 23.48 -6.17 -11.67
C TYR A 185 22.71 -7.47 -11.90
N LEU A 186 22.34 -7.78 -13.15
CA LEU A 186 21.61 -8.99 -13.50
C LEU A 186 22.41 -10.26 -13.15
N LYS A 187 23.71 -10.28 -13.47
CA LYS A 187 24.60 -11.40 -13.11
C LYS A 187 24.62 -11.64 -11.60
N ALA A 188 24.76 -10.56 -10.79
CA ALA A 188 24.76 -10.66 -9.34
C ALA A 188 23.39 -11.14 -8.82
N LEU A 189 22.30 -10.59 -9.37
CA LEU A 189 20.93 -10.98 -9.03
C LEU A 189 20.67 -12.46 -9.32
N CYS A 190 21.09 -12.96 -10.48
CA CYS A 190 20.96 -14.37 -10.85
C CYS A 190 21.77 -15.28 -9.92
N GLN A 191 22.95 -14.85 -9.47
CA GLN A 191 23.74 -15.60 -8.46
C GLN A 191 23.00 -15.66 -7.12
N GLU A 192 22.44 -14.54 -6.67
CA GLU A 192 21.66 -14.45 -5.45
C GLU A 192 20.42 -15.35 -5.49
N ILE A 193 19.69 -15.37 -6.62
CA ILE A 193 18.53 -16.24 -6.86
C ILE A 193 18.90 -17.73 -6.76
N ARG A 194 20.01 -18.15 -7.39
CA ARG A 194 20.49 -19.55 -7.31
C ARG A 194 20.82 -19.95 -5.87
N ALA A 195 21.53 -19.09 -5.14
CA ALA A 195 21.88 -19.34 -3.74
C ALA A 195 20.65 -19.38 -2.81
N LEU A 196 19.60 -18.61 -3.11
CA LEU A 196 18.33 -18.71 -2.40
C LEU A 196 17.59 -20.00 -2.74
N GLY A 197 17.61 -20.46 -4.00
CA GLY A 197 17.05 -21.74 -4.42
C GLY A 197 17.63 -22.92 -3.67
N GLU A 198 18.96 -23.01 -3.60
CA GLU A 198 19.68 -24.06 -2.83
C GLU A 198 19.27 -24.10 -1.34
N ARG A 199 19.01 -22.93 -0.74
CA ARG A 199 18.62 -22.84 0.68
C ARG A 199 17.13 -23.09 0.93
N ALA A 200 16.31 -23.05 -0.10
CA ALA A 200 14.87 -23.17 -0.01
C ALA A 200 14.33 -24.52 -0.52
N GLU A 201 15.19 -25.50 -0.85
CA GLU A 201 14.81 -26.78 -1.49
C GLU A 201 13.68 -27.54 -0.77
N GLU A 202 13.62 -27.46 0.56
CA GLU A 202 12.62 -28.18 1.35
C GLU A 202 11.32 -27.39 1.58
N ARG A 203 11.23 -26.17 1.03
CA ARG A 203 10.10 -25.26 1.27
C ARG A 203 9.23 -25.08 0.04
N LYS A 204 7.93 -24.84 0.23
CA LYS A 204 6.95 -24.64 -0.83
C LYS A 204 6.98 -23.20 -1.32
N LEU A 205 7.37 -22.96 -2.57
CA LEU A 205 7.26 -21.65 -3.19
C LEU A 205 5.79 -21.41 -3.59
N ASN A 206 5.12 -20.46 -2.92
CA ASN A 206 3.72 -20.17 -3.20
C ASN A 206 3.54 -18.98 -4.15
N THR A 207 4.36 -17.93 -4.04
CA THR A 207 4.25 -16.75 -4.90
C THR A 207 5.62 -16.22 -5.32
N ILE A 208 5.68 -15.69 -6.54
CA ILE A 208 6.81 -14.91 -7.05
C ILE A 208 6.31 -13.52 -7.38
N TYR A 209 7.04 -12.51 -6.95
CA TYR A 209 6.76 -11.12 -7.24
C TYR A 209 8.01 -10.39 -7.70
N ILE A 210 8.03 -10.00 -8.98
CA ILE A 210 9.11 -9.19 -9.56
C ILE A 210 8.64 -7.74 -9.62
N GLY A 211 9.33 -6.86 -8.90
CA GLY A 211 8.94 -5.47 -8.76
C GLY A 211 10.11 -4.56 -8.39
N GLY A 212 9.83 -3.46 -7.71
CA GLY A 212 10.83 -2.49 -7.23
C GLY A 212 10.75 -1.15 -7.94
N GLY A 213 11.62 -0.90 -8.91
CA GLY A 213 11.53 0.21 -9.84
C GLY A 213 10.59 -0.15 -10.98
N THR A 214 11.14 -0.66 -12.08
CA THR A 214 10.36 -1.10 -13.26
C THR A 214 11.05 -2.30 -13.89
N PRO A 215 10.60 -3.53 -13.66
CA PRO A 215 11.22 -4.75 -14.20
C PRO A 215 11.39 -4.75 -15.73
N THR A 216 10.49 -4.10 -16.45
CA THR A 216 10.56 -4.00 -17.91
C THR A 216 11.60 -2.98 -18.42
N THR A 217 12.41 -2.39 -17.54
CA THR A 217 13.65 -1.72 -17.96
C THR A 217 14.73 -2.70 -18.42
N LEU A 218 14.62 -3.97 -18.06
CA LEU A 218 15.43 -5.04 -18.63
C LEU A 218 15.04 -5.26 -20.09
N GLU A 219 16.04 -5.50 -20.96
CA GLU A 219 15.78 -5.92 -22.34
C GLU A 219 15.20 -7.33 -22.40
N ALA A 220 14.66 -7.72 -23.56
CA ALA A 220 13.95 -9.00 -23.67
C ALA A 220 14.85 -10.20 -23.32
N GLU A 221 16.10 -10.20 -23.76
CA GLU A 221 17.08 -11.24 -23.45
C GLU A 221 17.44 -11.26 -21.96
N GLN A 222 17.61 -10.09 -21.34
CA GLN A 222 17.90 -9.95 -19.92
C GLN A 222 16.72 -10.42 -19.08
N LEU A 223 15.49 -10.10 -19.49
CA LEU A 223 14.27 -10.59 -18.83
C LEU A 223 14.15 -12.11 -18.95
N PHE A 224 14.47 -12.68 -20.13
CA PHE A 224 14.50 -14.12 -20.32
C PHE A 224 15.52 -14.78 -19.40
N GLU A 225 16.75 -14.25 -19.31
CA GLU A 225 17.79 -14.80 -18.43
C GLU A 225 17.34 -14.82 -16.95
N LEU A 226 16.70 -13.74 -16.51
CA LEU A 226 16.16 -13.64 -15.14
C LEU A 226 15.09 -14.70 -14.90
N LEU A 227 14.10 -14.80 -15.77
CA LEU A 227 12.96 -15.72 -15.62
C LEU A 227 13.40 -17.19 -15.72
N ASP A 228 14.32 -17.52 -16.63
CA ASP A 228 14.91 -18.84 -16.77
C ASP A 228 15.73 -19.22 -15.51
N THR A 229 16.49 -18.26 -14.95
CA THR A 229 17.22 -18.48 -13.69
C THR A 229 16.25 -18.80 -12.54
N ILE A 230 15.15 -18.06 -12.41
CA ILE A 230 14.15 -18.32 -11.38
C ILE A 230 13.54 -19.71 -11.57
N GLN A 231 13.13 -20.07 -12.79
CA GLN A 231 12.52 -21.35 -13.09
C GLN A 231 13.45 -22.54 -12.82
N LYS A 232 14.75 -22.37 -13.07
CA LYS A 232 15.76 -23.40 -12.79
C LYS A 232 16.14 -23.51 -11.33
N SER A 233 15.92 -22.46 -10.53
CA SER A 233 16.35 -22.40 -9.13
C SER A 233 15.27 -22.87 -8.15
N PHE A 234 13.99 -22.89 -8.54
CA PHE A 234 12.88 -23.22 -7.64
C PHE A 234 11.89 -24.21 -8.27
N SER A 235 11.31 -25.08 -7.45
CA SER A 235 10.17 -25.91 -7.87
C SER A 235 8.89 -25.05 -7.92
N PHE A 236 8.15 -25.16 -9.00
CA PHE A 236 6.87 -24.46 -9.20
C PHE A 236 5.65 -25.33 -8.87
N GLU A 237 5.83 -26.48 -8.26
CA GLU A 237 4.77 -27.41 -7.90
C GLU A 237 3.66 -26.79 -7.05
N TYR A 238 4.04 -25.87 -6.13
CA TYR A 238 3.11 -25.19 -5.23
C TYR A 238 2.87 -23.74 -5.59
N LEU A 239 3.35 -23.29 -6.77
CA LEU A 239 3.24 -21.90 -7.19
C LEU A 239 1.80 -21.54 -7.53
N GLN A 240 1.23 -20.56 -6.82
CA GLN A 240 -0.12 -20.05 -7.02
C GLN A 240 -0.15 -18.73 -7.81
N GLU A 241 0.88 -17.93 -7.66
CA GLU A 241 0.98 -16.62 -8.32
C GLU A 241 2.41 -16.33 -8.76
N PHE A 242 2.54 -15.89 -10.01
CA PHE A 242 3.77 -15.30 -10.53
C PHE A 242 3.43 -13.93 -11.12
N THR A 243 3.70 -12.88 -10.35
CA THR A 243 3.43 -11.49 -10.73
C THR A 243 4.70 -10.80 -11.22
N ILE A 244 4.59 -10.08 -12.33
CA ILE A 244 5.60 -9.13 -12.81
C ILE A 244 4.98 -7.74 -12.89
N GLU A 245 5.58 -6.77 -12.17
CA GLU A 245 5.27 -5.37 -12.38
C GLU A 245 5.85 -4.94 -13.74
N ALA A 246 5.09 -5.10 -14.83
CA ALA A 246 5.48 -4.53 -16.11
C ALA A 246 5.51 -3.00 -16.01
N GLY A 247 4.61 -2.45 -15.20
CA GLY A 247 4.69 -1.11 -14.63
C GLY A 247 4.45 -0.01 -15.65
N ARG A 248 5.52 0.55 -16.18
CA ARG A 248 5.45 1.74 -17.03
C ARG A 248 5.29 1.39 -18.52
N PRO A 249 4.24 1.88 -19.20
CA PRO A 249 4.01 1.62 -20.64
C PRO A 249 5.23 1.96 -21.54
N ASP A 250 5.98 3.03 -21.20
CA ASP A 250 7.17 3.44 -21.95
C ASP A 250 8.38 2.47 -21.82
N SER A 251 8.27 1.43 -21.04
CA SER A 251 9.30 0.38 -20.91
C SER A 251 8.84 -1.00 -21.37
N ILE A 252 7.54 -1.16 -21.65
CA ILE A 252 6.96 -2.42 -22.11
C ILE A 252 7.03 -2.49 -23.62
N THR A 253 7.49 -3.63 -24.16
CA THR A 253 7.42 -3.94 -25.60
C THR A 253 6.70 -5.24 -25.79
N ARG A 254 6.15 -5.48 -27.00
CA ARG A 254 5.51 -6.75 -27.35
C ARG A 254 6.46 -7.94 -27.15
N GLU A 255 7.72 -7.78 -27.53
CA GLU A 255 8.75 -8.79 -27.35
C GLU A 255 8.96 -9.19 -25.88
N LYS A 256 9.00 -8.20 -24.97
CA LYS A 256 9.11 -8.45 -23.52
C LYS A 256 7.86 -9.19 -23.00
N LEU A 257 6.68 -8.84 -23.47
CA LEU A 257 5.44 -9.57 -23.13
C LEU A 257 5.48 -11.02 -23.67
N GLU A 258 5.98 -11.24 -24.87
CA GLU A 258 6.17 -12.58 -25.45
C GLU A 258 7.17 -13.41 -24.63
N VAL A 259 8.25 -12.81 -24.16
CA VAL A 259 9.19 -13.47 -23.24
C VAL A 259 8.48 -13.89 -21.94
N MET A 260 7.72 -12.99 -21.31
CA MET A 260 6.98 -13.34 -20.09
C MET A 260 6.02 -14.52 -20.31
N ARG A 261 5.39 -14.62 -21.49
CA ARG A 261 4.46 -15.72 -21.83
C ARG A 261 5.12 -17.09 -22.02
N ARG A 262 6.44 -17.15 -22.18
CA ARG A 262 7.19 -18.42 -22.18
C ARG A 262 7.31 -19.05 -20.79
N PHE A 263 7.01 -18.29 -19.74
CA PHE A 263 7.07 -18.72 -18.34
C PHE A 263 5.67 -18.70 -17.73
N PRO A 264 5.42 -19.39 -16.62
CA PRO A 264 4.09 -19.47 -16.00
C PRO A 264 3.73 -18.18 -15.23
N VAL A 265 3.93 -17.03 -15.87
CA VAL A 265 3.52 -15.72 -15.34
C VAL A 265 2.00 -15.67 -15.35
N THR A 266 1.42 -15.57 -14.14
CA THR A 266 -0.03 -15.56 -13.94
C THR A 266 -0.63 -14.18 -13.90
N ARG A 267 0.16 -13.14 -13.57
CA ARG A 267 -0.30 -11.77 -13.39
C ARG A 267 0.75 -10.77 -13.84
N ILE A 268 0.33 -9.75 -14.54
CA ILE A 268 1.16 -8.57 -14.83
C ILE A 268 0.46 -7.29 -14.36
N SER A 269 1.22 -6.22 -14.19
CA SER A 269 0.62 -4.90 -13.99
C SER A 269 1.01 -3.95 -15.11
N VAL A 270 0.04 -3.20 -15.63
CA VAL A 270 0.23 -2.08 -16.56
C VAL A 270 -0.28 -0.83 -15.84
N ASN A 271 0.63 0.03 -15.36
CA ASN A 271 0.31 1.06 -14.39
C ASN A 271 0.24 2.46 -15.03
N PRO A 272 -0.94 2.95 -15.44
CA PRO A 272 -1.09 4.29 -15.99
C PRO A 272 -0.87 5.37 -14.94
N GLN A 273 -1.30 5.15 -13.71
CA GLN A 273 -1.45 6.07 -12.58
C GLN A 273 -2.59 7.09 -12.80
N THR A 274 -2.80 7.56 -14.01
CA THR A 274 -3.88 8.40 -14.50
C THR A 274 -4.02 8.25 -16.01
N MET A 275 -5.18 8.55 -16.56
CA MET A 275 -5.41 8.66 -18.00
C MET A 275 -5.53 10.14 -18.44
N GLN A 276 -4.92 11.06 -17.69
CA GLN A 276 -4.85 12.49 -18.00
C GLN A 276 -3.46 12.85 -18.54
N GLN A 277 -3.32 13.08 -19.84
CA GLN A 277 -2.02 13.38 -20.48
C GLN A 277 -1.31 14.55 -19.81
N LYS A 278 -2.03 15.65 -19.51
CA LYS A 278 -1.51 16.83 -18.80
C LYS A 278 -0.79 16.47 -17.49
N THR A 279 -1.35 15.48 -16.77
CA THR A 279 -0.81 15.04 -15.48
C THR A 279 0.38 14.10 -15.66
N LEU A 280 0.33 13.18 -16.64
CA LEU A 280 1.48 12.34 -16.99
C LEU A 280 2.72 13.18 -17.29
N ASP A 281 2.56 14.22 -18.10
CA ASP A 281 3.64 15.16 -18.45
C ASP A 281 4.16 15.90 -17.20
N LEU A 282 3.25 16.38 -16.35
CA LEU A 282 3.58 17.10 -15.12
C LEU A 282 4.38 16.23 -14.11
N VAL A 283 4.03 14.96 -13.98
CA VAL A 283 4.70 14.05 -13.04
C VAL A 283 5.95 13.37 -13.63
N GLY A 284 6.30 13.67 -14.87
CA GLY A 284 7.52 13.20 -15.54
C GLY A 284 7.42 11.77 -16.08
N ARG A 285 6.20 11.31 -16.44
CA ARG A 285 5.98 10.08 -17.19
C ARG A 285 5.96 10.38 -18.68
N LYS A 286 6.79 9.65 -19.45
CA LYS A 286 7.02 9.97 -20.88
C LYS A 286 6.09 9.23 -21.85
N HIS A 287 5.23 8.35 -21.36
CA HIS A 287 4.25 7.66 -22.19
C HIS A 287 2.98 8.47 -22.37
N THR A 288 2.25 8.17 -23.42
CA THR A 288 0.93 8.73 -23.68
C THR A 288 -0.17 7.84 -23.13
N VAL A 289 -1.39 8.39 -23.02
CA VAL A 289 -2.60 7.61 -22.73
C VAL A 289 -2.82 6.51 -23.77
N GLN A 290 -2.51 6.80 -25.05
CA GLN A 290 -2.62 5.81 -26.11
C GLN A 290 -1.64 4.63 -25.93
N ASP A 291 -0.40 4.89 -25.49
CA ASP A 291 0.56 3.81 -25.20
C ASP A 291 0.03 2.85 -24.11
N VAL A 292 -0.69 3.38 -23.10
CA VAL A 292 -1.34 2.53 -22.09
C VAL A 292 -2.34 1.58 -22.72
N LYS A 293 -3.22 2.12 -23.62
CA LYS A 293 -4.26 1.34 -24.31
C LYS A 293 -3.63 0.29 -25.21
N ASP A 294 -2.65 0.68 -26.01
CA ASP A 294 -1.96 -0.20 -26.96
C ASP A 294 -1.26 -1.37 -26.26
N ILE A 295 -0.52 -1.08 -25.18
CA ILE A 295 0.14 -2.12 -24.38
C ILE A 295 -0.86 -3.04 -23.68
N PHE A 296 -1.95 -2.51 -23.16
CA PHE A 296 -3.00 -3.31 -22.56
C PHE A 296 -3.61 -4.29 -23.57
N HIS A 297 -3.94 -3.81 -24.76
CA HIS A 297 -4.47 -4.66 -25.84
C HIS A 297 -3.46 -5.69 -26.33
N ALA A 298 -2.19 -5.30 -26.50
CA ALA A 298 -1.11 -6.23 -26.86
C ALA A 298 -0.95 -7.35 -25.82
N ALA A 299 -1.05 -7.02 -24.53
CA ALA A 299 -1.00 -8.01 -23.46
C ALA A 299 -2.22 -8.98 -23.54
N ARG A 300 -3.44 -8.45 -23.79
CA ARG A 300 -4.63 -9.28 -23.97
C ARG A 300 -4.51 -10.21 -25.19
N GLU A 301 -4.03 -9.73 -26.35
CA GLU A 301 -3.78 -10.53 -27.55
C GLU A 301 -2.81 -11.68 -27.30
N LEU A 302 -1.79 -11.47 -26.46
CA LEU A 302 -0.84 -12.48 -26.05
C LEU A 302 -1.39 -13.45 -24.99
N GLY A 303 -2.64 -13.28 -24.55
CA GLY A 303 -3.34 -14.18 -23.65
C GLY A 303 -3.08 -13.91 -22.17
N PHE A 304 -2.65 -12.72 -21.76
CA PHE A 304 -2.66 -12.34 -20.36
C PHE A 304 -4.11 -12.12 -19.90
N ASP A 305 -4.56 -12.90 -18.95
CA ASP A 305 -5.92 -12.91 -18.42
C ASP A 305 -6.02 -12.42 -16.96
N ASN A 306 -4.91 -11.91 -16.41
CA ASN A 306 -4.85 -11.23 -15.12
C ASN A 306 -3.95 -9.99 -15.22
N ILE A 307 -4.55 -8.88 -15.66
CA ILE A 307 -3.86 -7.59 -15.80
C ILE A 307 -4.38 -6.66 -14.73
N ASN A 308 -3.46 -6.20 -13.89
CA ASN A 308 -3.71 -5.15 -12.91
C ASN A 308 -3.38 -3.77 -13.47
N MET A 309 -4.15 -2.77 -13.08
CA MET A 309 -3.84 -1.37 -13.35
C MET A 309 -3.78 -0.59 -12.05
N ASP A 310 -2.74 0.23 -11.85
CA ASP A 310 -2.62 1.09 -10.67
C ASP A 310 -3.01 2.53 -11.03
N LEU A 311 -3.83 3.14 -10.18
CA LEU A 311 -4.20 4.56 -10.23
C LEU A 311 -3.76 5.28 -8.95
N ILE A 312 -3.57 6.59 -9.05
CA ILE A 312 -3.25 7.44 -7.90
C ILE A 312 -4.30 8.54 -7.79
N ALA A 313 -5.04 8.55 -6.68
CA ALA A 313 -5.93 9.63 -6.30
C ALA A 313 -5.13 10.78 -5.68
N GLY A 314 -5.36 12.01 -6.14
CA GLY A 314 -4.72 13.21 -5.60
C GLY A 314 -3.42 13.60 -6.29
N LEU A 315 -3.20 13.19 -7.53
CA LEU A 315 -2.07 13.69 -8.34
C LEU A 315 -2.16 15.21 -8.53
N PRO A 316 -1.01 15.91 -8.64
CA PRO A 316 -0.99 17.36 -8.75
C PRO A 316 -1.82 17.87 -9.93
N GLY A 317 -2.75 18.79 -9.67
CA GLY A 317 -3.59 19.44 -10.69
C GLY A 317 -4.78 18.60 -11.16
N GLU A 318 -5.03 17.43 -10.58
CA GLU A 318 -6.22 16.64 -10.85
C GLU A 318 -7.37 16.97 -9.91
N THR A 319 -8.57 16.89 -10.46
CA THR A 319 -9.86 17.04 -9.78
C THR A 319 -10.61 15.71 -9.76
N ALA A 320 -11.71 15.64 -9.01
CA ALA A 320 -12.59 14.46 -9.02
C ALA A 320 -13.18 14.19 -10.43
N GLU A 321 -13.32 15.22 -11.29
CA GLU A 321 -13.73 15.06 -12.68
C GLU A 321 -12.66 14.38 -13.53
N ASP A 322 -11.39 14.77 -13.38
CA ASP A 322 -10.27 14.11 -14.05
C ASP A 322 -10.18 12.63 -13.66
N MET A 323 -10.45 12.31 -12.38
CA MET A 323 -10.51 10.92 -11.91
C MET A 323 -11.69 10.16 -12.54
N ARG A 324 -12.87 10.77 -12.64
CA ARG A 324 -14.02 10.13 -13.30
C ARG A 324 -13.75 9.82 -14.77
N ASP A 325 -13.14 10.75 -15.51
CA ASP A 325 -12.72 10.50 -16.89
C ASP A 325 -11.68 9.38 -16.97
N THR A 326 -10.68 9.38 -16.08
CA THR A 326 -9.71 8.28 -15.98
C THR A 326 -10.41 6.95 -15.76
N LEU A 327 -11.34 6.88 -14.81
CA LEU A 327 -12.07 5.64 -14.50
C LEU A 327 -12.95 5.18 -15.66
N CYS A 328 -13.61 6.07 -16.41
CA CYS A 328 -14.34 5.71 -17.63
C CYS A 328 -13.43 5.02 -18.65
N GLN A 329 -12.23 5.54 -18.89
CA GLN A 329 -11.27 4.95 -19.82
C GLN A 329 -10.73 3.59 -19.30
N ILE A 330 -10.57 3.42 -17.99
CA ILE A 330 -10.19 2.13 -17.38
C ILE A 330 -11.32 1.10 -17.49
N GLU A 331 -12.58 1.53 -17.31
CA GLU A 331 -13.75 0.66 -17.48
C GLU A 331 -13.85 0.11 -18.92
N GLU A 332 -13.53 0.93 -19.93
CA GLU A 332 -13.46 0.48 -21.34
C GLU A 332 -12.41 -0.61 -21.55
N LEU A 333 -11.25 -0.50 -20.90
CA LEU A 333 -10.18 -1.51 -20.96
C LEU A 333 -10.55 -2.79 -20.20
N SER A 334 -11.40 -2.70 -19.20
CA SER A 334 -11.87 -3.82 -18.37
C SER A 334 -10.73 -4.69 -17.80
N PRO A 335 -9.88 -4.13 -16.92
CA PRO A 335 -8.81 -4.88 -16.27
C PRO A 335 -9.37 -5.97 -15.34
N ASP A 336 -8.53 -6.94 -14.96
CA ASP A 336 -8.92 -7.99 -14.03
C ASP A 336 -8.73 -7.58 -12.58
N SER A 337 -7.88 -6.60 -12.35
CA SER A 337 -7.70 -5.96 -11.05
C SER A 337 -7.32 -4.48 -11.19
N LEU A 338 -7.69 -3.71 -10.19
CA LEU A 338 -7.44 -2.29 -10.08
C LEU A 338 -6.89 -1.99 -8.69
N THR A 339 -5.79 -1.26 -8.61
CA THR A 339 -5.28 -0.76 -7.33
C THR A 339 -5.35 0.76 -7.33
N VAL A 340 -6.00 1.33 -6.31
CA VAL A 340 -6.11 2.78 -6.15
C VAL A 340 -5.29 3.22 -4.94
N HIS A 341 -4.31 4.07 -5.19
CA HIS A 341 -3.44 4.64 -4.19
C HIS A 341 -3.86 6.08 -3.89
N ALA A 342 -4.12 6.39 -2.62
CA ALA A 342 -4.23 7.78 -2.20
C ALA A 342 -2.82 8.38 -2.05
N LEU A 343 -2.55 9.48 -2.74
CA LEU A 343 -1.24 10.12 -2.72
C LEU A 343 -0.90 10.63 -1.33
N ALA A 344 0.17 10.10 -0.76
CA ALA A 344 0.77 10.66 0.44
C ALA A 344 1.67 11.83 0.06
N ILE A 345 1.27 13.06 0.39
CA ILE A 345 2.10 14.25 0.17
C ILE A 345 3.30 14.16 1.10
N LYS A 346 4.43 13.68 0.60
CA LYS A 346 5.69 13.67 1.35
C LYS A 346 6.36 15.04 1.23
N ARG A 347 6.92 15.55 2.32
CA ARG A 347 7.73 16.77 2.36
C ARG A 347 8.92 16.78 1.37
N ALA A 348 9.33 15.62 0.89
CA ALA A 348 10.42 15.43 -0.05
C ALA A 348 10.00 15.53 -1.53
N ALA A 349 8.70 15.53 -1.86
CA ALA A 349 8.25 15.75 -3.23
C ALA A 349 8.45 17.23 -3.58
N LYS A 350 9.14 17.52 -4.69
CA LYS A 350 9.41 18.89 -5.19
C LYS A 350 8.14 19.77 -5.27
N PHE A 351 6.95 19.17 -5.30
CA PHE A 351 5.65 19.84 -5.37
C PHE A 351 5.05 20.28 -4.04
N GLY A 352 5.63 19.91 -2.90
CA GLY A 352 5.06 20.27 -1.57
C GLY A 352 5.20 21.75 -1.21
N GLN A 353 5.91 22.56 -1.98
CA GLN A 353 6.21 23.96 -1.64
C GLN A 353 5.33 24.99 -2.35
N GLU A 354 4.64 24.64 -3.42
CA GLU A 354 3.91 25.63 -4.26
C GLU A 354 2.38 25.47 -4.28
N GLN A 355 1.80 24.43 -3.69
CA GLN A 355 0.36 24.24 -3.77
C GLN A 355 -0.42 25.08 -2.78
N ARG A 356 -1.28 25.94 -3.35
CA ARG A 356 -2.37 26.66 -2.70
C ARG A 356 -3.18 25.73 -1.80
N LYS A 357 -3.69 26.26 -0.68
CA LYS A 357 -4.66 25.66 0.26
C LYS A 357 -6.01 25.35 -0.42
N ILE A 358 -6.01 24.51 -1.43
CA ILE A 358 -7.24 23.86 -1.90
C ILE A 358 -7.53 22.76 -0.86
N ASP A 359 -8.77 22.55 -0.55
CA ASP A 359 -9.19 21.43 0.31
C ASP A 359 -8.99 20.10 -0.43
N LEU A 360 -7.72 19.72 -0.60
CA LEU A 360 -7.29 18.47 -1.21
C LEU A 360 -7.92 17.24 -0.55
N HIS A 361 -8.43 17.41 0.65
CA HIS A 361 -9.05 16.31 1.39
C HIS A 361 -10.38 15.90 0.76
N SER A 362 -11.29 16.86 0.49
CA SER A 362 -12.59 16.54 -0.10
C SER A 362 -12.47 16.01 -1.53
N GLU A 363 -11.50 16.51 -2.30
CA GLU A 363 -11.23 16.01 -3.65
C GLU A 363 -10.70 14.57 -3.64
N ILE A 364 -9.71 14.25 -2.77
CA ILE A 364 -9.19 12.88 -2.67
C ILE A 364 -10.26 11.92 -2.16
N GLU A 365 -11.11 12.35 -1.21
CA GLU A 365 -12.22 11.53 -0.72
C GLU A 365 -13.19 11.17 -1.86
N GLN A 366 -13.57 12.14 -2.66
CA GLN A 366 -14.41 11.92 -3.84
C GLN A 366 -13.73 11.00 -4.86
N MET A 367 -12.44 11.19 -5.15
CA MET A 367 -11.69 10.31 -6.06
C MET A 367 -11.66 8.86 -5.57
N VAL A 368 -11.45 8.62 -4.28
CA VAL A 368 -11.45 7.27 -3.68
C VAL A 368 -12.85 6.65 -3.74
N GLU A 369 -13.90 7.41 -3.46
CA GLU A 369 -15.28 6.93 -3.57
C GLU A 369 -15.67 6.59 -5.01
N GLU A 370 -15.35 7.47 -5.99
CA GLU A 370 -15.60 7.20 -7.41
C GLU A 370 -14.86 5.96 -7.89
N SER A 371 -13.63 5.75 -7.40
CA SER A 371 -12.85 4.55 -7.72
C SER A 371 -13.50 3.27 -7.18
N ALA A 372 -14.06 3.31 -5.97
CA ALA A 372 -14.80 2.18 -5.40
C ALA A 372 -16.06 1.86 -6.22
N ARG A 373 -16.83 2.89 -6.63
CA ARG A 373 -18.02 2.74 -7.49
C ARG A 373 -17.66 2.18 -8.88
N ALA A 374 -16.56 2.66 -9.47
CA ALA A 374 -16.07 2.16 -10.76
C ALA A 374 -15.64 0.69 -10.65
N ALA A 375 -14.93 0.31 -9.58
CA ALA A 375 -14.56 -1.07 -9.32
C ALA A 375 -15.81 -1.98 -9.22
N GLU A 376 -16.85 -1.53 -8.51
CA GLU A 376 -18.13 -2.24 -8.42
C GLU A 376 -18.82 -2.42 -9.79
N ARG A 377 -18.86 -1.37 -10.63
CA ARG A 377 -19.41 -1.46 -11.99
C ARG A 377 -18.66 -2.46 -12.87
N MET A 378 -17.34 -2.57 -12.69
CA MET A 378 -16.50 -3.58 -13.36
C MET A 378 -16.60 -4.99 -12.77
N GLY A 379 -17.40 -5.19 -11.71
CA GLY A 379 -17.50 -6.46 -10.99
C GLY A 379 -16.25 -6.82 -10.20
N LEU A 380 -15.44 -5.84 -9.85
CA LEU A 380 -14.24 -6.03 -9.03
C LEU A 380 -14.61 -5.90 -7.56
N VAL A 381 -14.12 -6.82 -6.74
CA VAL A 381 -14.33 -6.81 -5.29
C VAL A 381 -13.04 -6.46 -4.55
N PRO A 382 -13.11 -5.72 -3.43
CA PRO A 382 -11.93 -5.39 -2.66
C PRO A 382 -11.33 -6.67 -2.05
N TYR A 383 -9.98 -6.79 -2.08
CA TYR A 383 -9.29 -7.99 -1.59
C TYR A 383 -8.09 -7.72 -0.70
N TYR A 384 -7.57 -6.51 -0.67
CA TYR A 384 -6.59 -6.05 0.31
C TYR A 384 -6.67 -4.54 0.49
N LEU A 385 -6.20 -4.07 1.64
CA LEU A 385 -6.20 -2.67 2.00
C LEU A 385 -5.00 -2.35 2.89
N TYR A 386 -4.37 -1.22 2.62
CA TYR A 386 -3.37 -0.67 3.53
C TYR A 386 -3.40 0.85 3.54
N ARG A 387 -2.85 1.43 4.60
CA ARG A 387 -2.67 2.88 4.69
C ARG A 387 -1.21 3.23 4.84
N GLN A 388 -0.82 4.35 4.29
CA GLN A 388 0.50 4.90 4.56
C GLN A 388 0.44 5.78 5.81
N LYS A 389 1.52 5.81 6.58
CA LYS A 389 1.65 6.75 7.70
C LYS A 389 1.71 8.18 7.14
N ASN A 390 0.98 9.11 7.77
CA ASN A 390 0.97 10.54 7.42
C ASN A 390 0.30 10.90 6.07
N ILE A 391 -0.65 10.11 5.61
CA ILE A 391 -1.55 10.54 4.53
C ILE A 391 -2.51 11.60 5.06
N ALA A 392 -2.70 12.69 4.30
CA ALA A 392 -3.76 13.66 4.55
C ALA A 392 -5.12 12.96 4.53
N GLY A 393 -5.97 13.21 5.54
CA GLY A 393 -7.31 12.63 5.60
C GLY A 393 -7.40 11.17 6.02
N ASN A 394 -6.28 10.52 6.32
CA ASN A 394 -6.28 9.12 6.80
C ASN A 394 -6.89 8.11 5.79
N PHE A 395 -6.77 8.40 4.48
CA PHE A 395 -7.28 7.54 3.41
C PHE A 395 -6.53 6.22 3.30
N GLU A 396 -7.15 5.27 2.65
CA GLU A 396 -6.62 3.95 2.37
C GLU A 396 -6.21 3.78 0.90
N ASN A 397 -5.34 2.81 0.66
CA ASN A 397 -5.06 2.24 -0.64
C ASN A 397 -5.78 0.90 -0.73
N VAL A 398 -6.57 0.69 -1.76
CA VAL A 398 -7.40 -0.52 -1.92
C VAL A 398 -7.08 -1.21 -3.23
N GLY A 399 -6.89 -2.52 -3.15
CA GLY A 399 -6.85 -3.39 -4.32
C GLY A 399 -8.20 -4.06 -4.53
N TYR A 400 -8.71 -3.95 -5.75
CA TYR A 400 -9.93 -4.58 -6.23
C TYR A 400 -9.58 -5.61 -7.30
N ALA A 401 -10.28 -6.74 -7.33
CA ALA A 401 -10.04 -7.77 -8.34
C ALA A 401 -11.32 -8.57 -8.62
N LYS A 402 -11.39 -9.17 -9.83
CA LYS A 402 -12.35 -10.24 -10.10
C LYS A 402 -12.12 -11.39 -9.12
N VAL A 403 -13.13 -12.24 -8.92
CA VAL A 403 -13.14 -13.25 -7.84
C VAL A 403 -11.86 -14.09 -7.81
N ASP A 404 -11.35 -14.56 -8.93
CA ASP A 404 -10.20 -15.47 -9.02
C ASP A 404 -8.90 -14.76 -9.49
N LYS A 405 -8.86 -13.41 -9.47
CA LYS A 405 -7.74 -12.61 -9.96
C LYS A 405 -7.06 -11.76 -8.89
N ALA A 406 -7.39 -12.01 -7.62
CA ALA A 406 -6.76 -11.33 -6.49
C ALA A 406 -5.26 -11.61 -6.41
N GLY A 407 -4.46 -10.59 -6.08
CA GLY A 407 -3.02 -10.75 -5.86
C GLY A 407 -2.73 -11.40 -4.52
N ILE A 408 -2.38 -12.68 -4.51
CA ILE A 408 -2.10 -13.48 -3.30
C ILE A 408 -0.88 -12.93 -2.56
N TYR A 409 0.17 -12.56 -3.30
CA TYR A 409 1.37 -11.95 -2.72
C TYR A 409 1.05 -10.69 -1.92
N ASN A 410 0.12 -9.84 -2.42
CA ASN A 410 -0.28 -8.63 -1.72
C ASN A 410 -0.97 -8.93 -0.38
N ILE A 411 -1.78 -9.97 -0.32
CA ILE A 411 -2.44 -10.43 0.91
C ILE A 411 -1.40 -10.98 1.89
N LEU A 412 -0.52 -11.87 1.43
CA LEU A 412 0.50 -12.50 2.26
C LEU A 412 1.44 -11.48 2.92
N ILE A 413 1.83 -10.45 2.16
CA ILE A 413 2.68 -9.37 2.68
C ILE A 413 1.93 -8.47 3.64
N MET A 414 0.66 -8.14 3.37
CA MET A 414 -0.14 -7.28 4.25
C MET A 414 -0.48 -7.99 5.55
N GLU A 415 -0.83 -9.27 5.52
CA GLU A 415 -1.17 -10.04 6.71
C GLU A 415 0.03 -10.62 7.47
N GLU A 416 1.26 -10.43 6.95
CA GLU A 416 2.50 -10.95 7.57
C GLU A 416 2.41 -12.46 7.87
N LYS A 417 1.73 -13.21 7.02
CA LYS A 417 1.43 -14.63 7.27
C LYS A 417 2.54 -15.56 6.79
N GLN A 418 3.41 -15.09 5.86
CA GLN A 418 4.40 -15.95 5.21
C GLN A 418 5.79 -15.33 5.23
N THR A 419 6.84 -16.18 5.21
CA THR A 419 8.22 -15.76 4.97
C THR A 419 8.37 -15.24 3.55
N ILE A 420 9.08 -14.12 3.37
CA ILE A 420 9.45 -13.60 2.06
C ILE A 420 10.98 -13.71 1.94
N LEU A 421 11.43 -14.47 0.96
CA LEU A 421 12.82 -14.44 0.51
C LEU A 421 12.96 -13.36 -0.55
N ALA A 422 13.99 -12.54 -0.46
CA ALA A 422 14.17 -11.42 -1.37
C ALA A 422 15.57 -11.48 -2.00
N ALA A 423 15.60 -11.27 -3.33
CA ALA A 423 16.81 -11.09 -4.12
C ALA A 423 16.84 -9.69 -4.75
N GLY A 424 18.03 -9.10 -4.87
CA GLY A 424 18.21 -7.76 -5.41
C GLY A 424 17.79 -6.66 -4.45
N GLN A 425 17.49 -5.48 -4.97
CA GLN A 425 17.14 -4.34 -4.15
C GLN A 425 15.73 -4.46 -3.56
N VAL A 426 15.64 -4.46 -2.23
CA VAL A 426 14.38 -4.43 -1.49
C VAL A 426 14.07 -3.00 -1.07
N PRO A 427 12.89 -2.45 -1.39
CA PRO A 427 12.52 -1.10 -0.95
C PRO A 427 12.50 -0.99 0.58
N PRO A 428 13.06 0.08 1.17
CA PRO A 428 13.13 0.24 2.63
C PRO A 428 11.76 0.28 3.33
N GLN A 429 10.69 0.58 2.61
CA GLN A 429 9.33 0.59 3.13
C GLN A 429 8.76 -0.81 3.40
N ARG A 430 9.36 -1.86 2.83
CA ARG A 430 9.00 -3.26 3.09
C ARG A 430 9.78 -3.86 4.26
N SER A 431 10.75 -3.14 4.83
CA SER A 431 11.49 -3.54 6.05
C SER A 431 10.69 -3.46 7.35
N CYS A 432 9.39 -3.15 7.30
CA CYS A 432 8.48 -3.19 8.47
C CYS A 432 8.17 -4.61 8.97
N PHE A 433 8.74 -5.64 8.39
CA PHE A 433 8.50 -7.04 8.75
C PHE A 433 9.27 -7.47 9.99
N ARG A 434 8.80 -7.08 11.15
CA ARG A 434 9.46 -7.32 12.45
C ARG A 434 9.26 -8.72 13.04
N ARG A 435 8.75 -9.74 12.35
CA ARG A 435 8.60 -11.05 13.02
C ARG A 435 8.84 -12.34 12.22
N ARG A 436 9.06 -12.30 10.89
CA ARG A 436 9.62 -13.48 10.19
C ARG A 436 10.68 -12.98 9.22
N SER A 437 11.87 -13.48 9.35
CA SER A 437 13.13 -12.95 8.83
C SER A 437 13.14 -12.78 7.30
N VAL A 438 13.38 -11.56 6.84
CA VAL A 438 14.00 -11.33 5.53
C VAL A 438 15.51 -11.52 5.76
N TRP A 439 16.13 -12.46 5.05
CA TRP A 439 17.56 -12.72 5.14
C TRP A 439 18.23 -12.17 3.89
N THR A 440 19.25 -11.36 4.06
CA THR A 440 20.20 -11.00 3.00
C THR A 440 21.35 -12.01 3.00
N MET A 441 22.09 -12.13 1.89
CA MET A 441 23.20 -13.10 1.76
C MET A 441 24.32 -12.91 2.79
N ASP A 442 24.45 -11.73 3.38
CA ASP A 442 25.46 -11.44 4.43
C ASP A 442 24.98 -11.79 5.86
N GLY A 443 23.85 -12.45 6.00
CA GLY A 443 23.35 -12.94 7.28
C GLY A 443 22.79 -11.87 8.21
N ARG A 444 22.59 -10.65 7.73
CA ARG A 444 21.94 -9.60 8.51
C ARG A 444 20.42 -9.70 8.43
N ARG A 445 19.79 -9.65 9.59
CA ARG A 445 18.34 -9.57 9.75
C ARG A 445 17.89 -8.16 9.41
N ILE A 446 17.10 -8.00 8.35
CA ILE A 446 16.44 -6.72 8.03
C ILE A 446 15.20 -6.55 8.88
#